data_bad8d168cde92a56efc719e135f0bc9f
#
_entry.id   bad8d168cde92a56efc719e135f0bc9f
#
_cell.length_a   1.000
_cell.length_b   1.000
_cell.length_c   1.000
_cell.angle_alpha   90.00
_cell.angle_beta   90.00
_cell.angle_gamma   90.00
#
_symmetry.space_group_name_H-M   'P 1'
#
loop_
_entity.id
_entity.type
_entity.pdbx_description
1 polymer ?
#
loop_
_entity_poly.entity_id
_entity_poly.type
_entity_poly.pdbx_seq_one_letter_code
_entity_poly.pdbx_strand_id
1 'polypeptide(L)'
;MKKLMLKTGIIVATLLISISGMAQTLLKQDVQIFPAPEKGMVKYVIEVPHAGIAGDSNKKIEFFAGKYMDTDACNSYFLSGEFEKKDLQGWGYQYYVFKTDGNVGMTKMFCQGEKKNTFVPAQSIMTEYNGRMPIVIYAPEGYEVKFKIYKAEPETYQAAAVAVKSTK
;
A
#
# COMPACT_ATOMS: atom_id res chain seq x y z
N MET A 1 -52.00 42.33 39.12
CA MET A 1 -51.87 40.88 38.80
C MET A 1 -51.11 40.74 37.48
N LYS A 2 -49.77 40.56 37.54
CA LYS A 2 -48.92 40.36 36.34
C LYS A 2 -48.45 38.91 36.36
N LYS A 3 -48.89 38.10 35.35
CA LYS A 3 -48.48 36.74 35.13
C LYS A 3 -47.07 36.72 34.53
N LEU A 4 -46.15 36.16 35.28
CA LEU A 4 -44.78 35.88 34.81
C LEU A 4 -44.78 34.57 34.00
N MET A 5 -44.59 34.65 32.67
CA MET A 5 -44.43 33.49 31.83
C MET A 5 -42.97 33.02 31.86
N LEU A 6 -42.74 31.90 32.45
CA LEU A 6 -41.46 31.20 32.47
C LEU A 6 -41.29 30.45 31.11
N LYS A 7 -40.41 30.96 30.26
CA LYS A 7 -40.05 30.26 28.98
C LYS A 7 -38.97 29.25 29.30
N THR A 8 -39.35 27.97 29.34
CA THR A 8 -38.44 26.82 29.36
C THR A 8 -37.86 26.62 27.97
N GLY A 9 -36.61 27.04 27.76
CA GLY A 9 -35.85 26.75 26.57
C GLY A 9 -35.27 25.32 26.68
N ILE A 10 -35.74 24.43 25.83
CA ILE A 10 -35.19 23.09 25.66
C ILE A 10 -33.96 23.23 24.76
N ILE A 11 -32.78 23.06 25.34
CA ILE A 11 -31.51 22.95 24.60
C ILE A 11 -31.41 21.50 24.10
N VAL A 12 -31.70 21.28 22.83
CA VAL A 12 -31.43 20.02 22.18
C VAL A 12 -29.95 20.00 21.81
N ALA A 13 -29.14 19.34 22.64
CA ALA A 13 -27.75 19.04 22.30
C ALA A 13 -27.72 17.94 21.26
N THR A 14 -27.57 18.29 19.99
CA THR A 14 -27.28 17.34 18.91
C THR A 14 -25.86 16.81 19.04
N LEU A 15 -25.75 15.60 19.57
CA LEU A 15 -24.51 14.85 19.63
C LEU A 15 -24.14 14.38 18.22
N LEU A 16 -23.26 15.09 17.54
CA LEU A 16 -22.66 14.66 16.26
C LEU A 16 -21.72 13.50 16.53
N ILE A 17 -22.24 12.29 16.43
CA ILE A 17 -21.42 11.08 16.39
C ILE A 17 -20.75 11.04 15.02
N SER A 18 -19.47 11.40 14.96
CA SER A 18 -18.61 11.21 13.80
C SER A 18 -18.36 9.70 13.66
N ILE A 19 -19.18 9.03 12.87
CA ILE A 19 -18.94 7.66 12.43
C ILE A 19 -17.80 7.77 11.42
N SER A 20 -16.57 7.52 11.89
CA SER A 20 -15.44 7.24 11.01
C SER A 20 -15.74 5.91 10.31
N GLY A 21 -16.45 6.00 9.19
CA GLY A 21 -16.74 4.86 8.34
C GLY A 21 -15.40 4.32 7.83
N MET A 22 -14.92 3.23 8.41
CA MET A 22 -13.98 2.37 7.72
C MET A 22 -14.71 1.90 6.46
N ALA A 23 -14.37 2.50 5.32
CA ALA A 23 -14.84 2.04 4.03
C ALA A 23 -14.27 0.62 3.84
N GLN A 24 -15.05 -0.38 4.21
CA GLN A 24 -14.79 -1.75 3.81
C GLN A 24 -14.93 -1.76 2.29
N THR A 25 -13.80 -1.77 1.61
CA THR A 25 -13.78 -1.96 0.15
C THR A 25 -14.29 -3.37 -0.10
N LEU A 26 -15.52 -3.49 -0.61
CA LEU A 26 -16.06 -4.76 -1.06
C LEU A 26 -15.19 -5.25 -2.21
N LEU A 27 -14.50 -6.38 -2.00
CA LEU A 27 -13.71 -7.03 -3.04
C LEU A 27 -14.63 -7.43 -4.19
N LYS A 28 -14.30 -7.00 -5.40
CA LYS A 28 -15.07 -7.26 -6.62
C LYS A 28 -14.79 -8.65 -7.20
N GLN A 29 -13.68 -9.25 -6.81
CA GLN A 29 -13.21 -10.52 -7.36
C GLN A 29 -13.16 -11.59 -6.28
N ASP A 30 -13.41 -12.83 -6.68
CA ASP A 30 -13.30 -13.96 -5.78
C ASP A 30 -11.83 -14.25 -5.46
N VAL A 31 -11.43 -13.93 -4.24
CA VAL A 31 -10.09 -14.21 -3.71
C VAL A 31 -10.02 -15.52 -2.92
N GLN A 32 -11.12 -16.29 -2.88
CA GLN A 32 -11.17 -17.57 -2.16
C GLN A 32 -10.40 -18.67 -2.87
N ILE A 33 -10.17 -18.53 -4.19
CA ILE A 33 -9.29 -19.42 -4.94
C ILE A 33 -7.84 -19.41 -4.45
N PHE A 34 -7.40 -18.32 -3.80
CA PHE A 34 -6.08 -18.23 -3.20
C PHE A 34 -6.06 -18.88 -1.81
N PRO A 35 -4.95 -19.55 -1.44
CA PRO A 35 -4.85 -20.24 -0.17
C PRO A 35 -5.28 -19.40 1.04
N ALA A 36 -5.81 -20.06 2.06
CA ALA A 36 -5.99 -19.40 3.36
C ALA A 36 -4.63 -18.96 3.91
N PRO A 37 -4.56 -17.83 4.64
CA PRO A 37 -3.31 -17.42 5.26
C PRO A 37 -2.86 -18.46 6.29
N GLU A 38 -1.56 -18.75 6.32
CA GLU A 38 -0.96 -19.58 7.36
C GLU A 38 -1.06 -18.89 8.73
N LYS A 39 -0.88 -19.65 9.82
CA LYS A 39 -0.91 -19.09 11.17
C LYS A 39 0.14 -17.98 11.34
N GLY A 40 -0.29 -16.83 11.83
CA GLY A 40 0.56 -15.64 11.97
C GLY A 40 0.76 -14.84 10.69
N MET A 41 0.01 -15.16 9.61
CA MET A 41 0.03 -14.42 8.36
C MET A 41 -1.32 -13.75 8.10
N VAL A 42 -1.29 -12.59 7.45
CA VAL A 42 -2.46 -11.84 6.99
C VAL A 42 -2.48 -11.84 5.47
N LYS A 43 -3.66 -12.08 4.87
CA LYS A 43 -3.88 -11.96 3.43
C LYS A 43 -4.28 -10.53 3.09
N TYR A 44 -3.47 -9.85 2.31
CA TYR A 44 -3.74 -8.53 1.74
C TYR A 44 -4.15 -8.67 0.28
N VAL A 45 -5.07 -7.83 -0.17
CA VAL A 45 -5.57 -7.82 -1.54
C VAL A 45 -5.51 -6.41 -2.09
N ILE A 46 -4.84 -6.23 -3.22
CA ILE A 46 -4.85 -4.98 -3.97
C ILE A 46 -5.79 -5.17 -5.15
N GLU A 47 -6.89 -4.46 -5.16
CA GLU A 47 -7.81 -4.32 -6.29
C GLU A 47 -7.75 -2.92 -6.86
N VAL A 48 -7.68 -2.83 -8.17
CA VAL A 48 -7.64 -1.55 -8.88
C VAL A 48 -8.73 -1.51 -9.96
N PRO A 49 -9.28 -0.33 -10.29
CA PRO A 49 -10.29 -0.21 -11.32
C PRO A 49 -9.76 -0.64 -12.70
N HIS A 50 -10.52 -1.46 -13.43
CA HIS A 50 -10.22 -1.76 -14.82
C HIS A 50 -10.58 -0.56 -15.71
N ALA A 51 -9.59 -0.02 -16.41
CA ALA A 51 -9.73 1.14 -17.29
C ALA A 51 -9.68 0.78 -18.78
N GLY A 52 -9.97 -0.49 -19.11
CA GLY A 52 -9.76 -1.05 -20.44
C GLY A 52 -8.30 -1.45 -20.69
N ILE A 53 -8.05 -2.23 -21.75
CA ILE A 53 -6.70 -2.75 -22.04
C ILE A 53 -5.69 -1.60 -22.21
N ALA A 54 -6.01 -0.58 -23.00
CA ALA A 54 -5.14 0.57 -23.23
C ALA A 54 -4.94 1.43 -21.96
N GLY A 55 -5.98 1.53 -21.11
CA GLY A 55 -5.90 2.28 -19.86
C GLY A 55 -5.12 1.55 -18.76
N ASP A 56 -5.11 0.23 -18.78
CA ASP A 56 -4.34 -0.58 -17.84
C ASP A 56 -2.85 -0.67 -18.27
N SER A 57 -2.57 -0.84 -19.58
CA SER A 57 -1.21 -1.07 -20.11
C SER A 57 -0.25 0.10 -19.91
N ASN A 58 -0.76 1.33 -19.72
CA ASN A 58 0.06 2.51 -19.45
C ASN A 58 0.32 2.77 -17.97
N LYS A 59 0.00 1.80 -17.10
CA LYS A 59 0.16 1.92 -15.64
C LYS A 59 0.97 0.75 -15.08
N LYS A 60 1.54 1.00 -13.92
CA LYS A 60 2.19 -0.03 -13.09
C LYS A 60 1.79 0.14 -11.64
N ILE A 61 1.91 -0.94 -10.88
CA ILE A 61 1.70 -0.94 -9.43
C ILE A 61 3.04 -1.24 -8.77
N GLU A 62 3.43 -0.37 -7.85
CA GLU A 62 4.49 -0.63 -6.88
C GLU A 62 3.84 -0.96 -5.55
N PHE A 63 4.15 -2.10 -4.96
CA PHE A 63 3.72 -2.44 -3.62
C PHE A 63 4.89 -2.79 -2.71
N PHE A 64 4.72 -2.58 -1.43
CA PHE A 64 5.73 -2.83 -0.41
C PHE A 64 5.08 -3.17 0.92
N ALA A 65 5.72 -4.07 1.66
CA ALA A 65 5.35 -4.37 3.04
C ALA A 65 6.22 -3.54 3.99
N GLY A 66 5.72 -3.27 5.19
CA GLY A 66 6.45 -2.53 6.20
C GLY A 66 5.73 -2.54 7.54
N LYS A 67 6.33 -1.89 8.52
CA LYS A 67 5.76 -1.72 9.85
C LYS A 67 5.95 -0.30 10.35
N TYR A 68 5.07 0.12 11.25
CA TYR A 68 5.25 1.37 11.98
C TYR A 68 6.24 1.20 13.12
N MET A 69 7.12 2.17 13.29
CA MET A 69 8.05 2.24 14.40
C MET A 69 8.52 3.68 14.63
N ASP A 70 9.07 3.94 15.80
CA ASP A 70 9.61 5.25 16.13
C ASP A 70 10.94 5.49 15.42
N THR A 71 10.98 6.53 14.59
CA THR A 71 12.15 6.95 13.80
C THR A 71 12.47 8.41 14.08
N ASP A 72 13.72 8.79 13.92
CA ASP A 72 14.12 10.19 13.90
C ASP A 72 14.02 10.80 12.49
N ALA A 73 14.09 12.12 12.39
CA ALA A 73 13.96 12.84 11.13
C ALA A 73 15.23 12.90 10.28
N CYS A 74 16.39 12.53 10.84
CA CYS A 74 17.70 12.69 10.21
C CYS A 74 18.17 11.42 9.52
N ASN A 75 17.67 10.26 9.96
CA ASN A 75 18.08 8.98 9.45
C ASN A 75 17.07 8.37 8.50
N SER A 76 17.57 7.66 7.50
CA SER A 76 16.77 6.81 6.64
C SER A 76 16.69 5.42 7.23
N TYR A 77 15.50 4.85 7.25
CA TYR A 77 15.21 3.52 7.79
C TYR A 77 14.72 2.59 6.69
N PHE A 78 15.12 1.35 6.72
CA PHE A 78 14.66 0.32 5.80
C PHE A 78 14.50 -1.02 6.52
N LEU A 79 13.43 -1.72 6.21
CA LEU A 79 13.12 -3.04 6.75
C LEU A 79 13.81 -4.12 5.90
N SER A 80 14.50 -5.06 6.54
CA SER A 80 14.97 -6.28 5.89
C SER A 80 13.78 -7.17 5.53
N GLY A 81 13.73 -7.61 4.27
CA GLY A 81 12.66 -8.50 3.80
C GLY A 81 12.55 -8.51 2.29
N GLU A 82 11.95 -9.57 1.79
CA GLU A 82 11.75 -9.81 0.37
C GLU A 82 10.38 -10.44 0.09
N PHE A 83 9.92 -10.30 -1.14
CA PHE A 83 8.70 -10.96 -1.62
C PHE A 83 9.06 -12.20 -2.43
N GLU A 84 8.62 -13.35 -1.98
CA GLU A 84 8.63 -14.59 -2.75
C GLU A 84 7.36 -14.63 -3.63
N LYS A 85 7.56 -14.72 -4.94
CA LYS A 85 6.48 -14.89 -5.91
C LYS A 85 6.13 -16.37 -6.04
N LYS A 86 4.86 -16.73 -5.91
CA LYS A 86 4.35 -18.09 -5.98
C LYS A 86 3.25 -18.21 -7.03
N ASP A 87 3.22 -19.33 -7.72
CA ASP A 87 2.18 -19.66 -8.69
C ASP A 87 1.01 -20.36 -8.00
N LEU A 88 -0.22 -19.95 -8.34
CA LEU A 88 -1.43 -20.62 -7.92
C LEU A 88 -1.66 -21.83 -8.86
N GLN A 89 -1.46 -23.01 -8.32
CA GLN A 89 -1.56 -24.28 -9.08
C GLN A 89 -2.91 -24.41 -9.81
N GLY A 90 -2.85 -24.71 -11.10
CA GLY A 90 -4.03 -24.96 -11.94
C GLY A 90 -4.78 -23.71 -12.44
N TRP A 91 -4.38 -22.49 -12.02
CA TRP A 91 -5.08 -21.25 -12.36
C TRP A 91 -4.27 -20.27 -13.22
N GLY A 92 -2.95 -20.45 -13.30
CA GLY A 92 -2.06 -19.51 -14.00
C GLY A 92 -1.92 -18.14 -13.32
N TYR A 93 -2.41 -18.01 -12.09
CA TYR A 93 -2.32 -16.79 -11.29
C TYR A 93 -1.15 -16.85 -10.34
N GLN A 94 -0.73 -15.68 -9.85
CA GLN A 94 0.41 -15.55 -8.96
C GLN A 94 0.00 -14.78 -7.72
N TYR A 95 0.67 -15.08 -6.62
CA TYR A 95 0.56 -14.35 -5.37
C TYR A 95 1.95 -14.15 -4.75
N TYR A 96 2.04 -13.30 -3.76
CA TYR A 96 3.29 -12.93 -3.14
C TYR A 96 3.27 -13.27 -1.65
N VAL A 97 4.40 -13.72 -1.14
CA VAL A 97 4.60 -13.97 0.30
C VAL A 97 5.76 -13.10 0.76
N PHE A 98 5.48 -12.17 1.66
CA PHE A 98 6.51 -11.34 2.26
C PHE A 98 7.22 -12.11 3.37
N LYS A 99 8.55 -12.23 3.24
CA LYS A 99 9.43 -12.85 4.22
C LYS A 99 10.34 -11.79 4.82
N THR A 100 10.45 -11.78 6.15
CA THR A 100 11.28 -10.83 6.88
C THR A 100 11.75 -11.46 8.19
N ASP A 101 12.95 -11.09 8.62
CA ASP A 101 13.49 -11.37 9.95
C ASP A 101 13.16 -10.26 10.95
N GLY A 102 12.45 -9.20 10.49
CA GLY A 102 12.06 -8.05 11.28
C GLY A 102 13.16 -7.03 11.55
N ASN A 103 14.39 -7.28 11.09
CA ASN A 103 15.51 -6.39 11.27
C ASN A 103 15.31 -5.08 10.47
N VAL A 104 15.70 -3.97 11.08
CA VAL A 104 15.64 -2.64 10.46
C VAL A 104 17.04 -2.06 10.42
N GLY A 105 17.51 -1.76 9.21
CA GLY A 105 18.71 -0.98 8.98
C GLY A 105 18.40 0.52 9.03
N MET A 106 19.40 1.31 9.41
CA MET A 106 19.30 2.77 9.38
C MET A 106 20.66 3.42 9.09
N THR A 107 20.64 4.64 8.56
CA THR A 107 21.84 5.51 8.55
C THR A 107 22.16 5.95 9.98
N LYS A 108 23.42 6.34 10.24
CA LYS A 108 23.89 6.68 11.59
C LYS A 108 24.28 8.16 11.67
N MET A 109 23.36 9.04 11.30
CA MET A 109 23.57 10.48 11.48
C MET A 109 23.19 10.89 12.90
N PHE A 110 23.99 11.82 13.48
CA PHE A 110 23.62 12.41 14.76
C PHE A 110 22.34 13.22 14.60
N CYS A 111 21.34 12.91 15.40
CA CYS A 111 20.04 13.57 15.34
C CYS A 111 19.59 14.02 16.72
N GLN A 112 19.37 15.34 16.84
CA GLN A 112 18.72 15.96 18.00
C GLN A 112 17.26 16.26 17.61
N GLY A 113 16.34 15.41 17.94
CA GLY A 113 14.93 15.62 17.63
C GLY A 113 14.04 14.55 18.23
N GLU A 114 12.76 14.86 18.28
CA GLU A 114 11.76 13.93 18.73
C GLU A 114 11.59 12.80 17.70
N LYS A 115 11.44 11.58 18.21
CA LYS A 115 11.06 10.44 17.38
C LYS A 115 9.60 10.54 16.99
N LYS A 116 9.29 10.13 15.77
CA LYS A 116 7.93 10.04 15.23
C LYS A 116 7.63 8.63 14.81
N ASN A 117 6.42 8.17 15.05
CA ASN A 117 5.95 6.89 14.58
C ASN A 117 5.74 6.97 13.07
N THR A 118 6.61 6.32 12.29
CA THR A 118 6.59 6.34 10.82
C THR A 118 6.57 4.93 10.25
N PHE A 119 6.02 4.81 9.05
CA PHE A 119 6.02 3.55 8.33
C PHE A 119 7.40 3.31 7.70
N VAL A 120 8.04 2.19 8.08
CA VAL A 120 9.34 1.76 7.55
C VAL A 120 9.11 0.62 6.56
N PRO A 121 9.29 0.87 5.25
CA PRO A 121 9.07 -0.13 4.22
C PRO A 121 10.29 -1.05 4.07
N ALA A 122 10.01 -2.26 3.56
CA ALA A 122 10.99 -3.13 2.91
C ALA A 122 11.11 -2.77 1.43
N GLN A 123 11.98 -3.48 0.71
CA GLN A 123 12.12 -3.33 -0.74
C GLN A 123 10.79 -3.58 -1.45
N SER A 124 10.43 -2.67 -2.36
CA SER A 124 9.21 -2.74 -3.14
C SER A 124 9.31 -3.70 -4.33
N ILE A 125 8.15 -4.14 -4.82
CA ILE A 125 7.99 -4.82 -6.11
C ILE A 125 7.18 -3.94 -7.04
N MET A 126 7.68 -3.79 -8.28
CA MET A 126 6.94 -3.20 -9.39
C MET A 126 6.31 -4.29 -10.25
N THR A 127 5.01 -4.19 -10.51
CA THR A 127 4.28 -5.15 -11.36
C THR A 127 3.33 -4.43 -12.31
N GLU A 128 2.81 -5.17 -13.28
CA GLU A 128 1.83 -4.64 -14.23
C GLU A 128 0.52 -4.29 -13.51
N TYR A 129 -0.09 -3.20 -13.97
CA TYR A 129 -1.44 -2.85 -13.57
C TYR A 129 -2.44 -3.74 -14.29
N ASN A 130 -3.31 -4.42 -13.56
CA ASN A 130 -4.37 -5.23 -14.13
C ASN A 130 -5.66 -5.06 -13.30
N GLY A 131 -6.61 -4.30 -13.83
CA GLY A 131 -7.91 -4.07 -13.17
C GLY A 131 -8.86 -5.28 -13.22
N ARG A 132 -8.46 -6.40 -13.86
CA ARG A 132 -9.24 -7.63 -13.94
C ARG A 132 -8.84 -8.67 -12.91
N MET A 133 -7.65 -8.51 -12.32
CA MET A 133 -7.07 -9.49 -11.42
C MET A 133 -6.57 -8.81 -10.15
N PRO A 134 -6.90 -9.33 -8.97
CA PRO A 134 -6.34 -8.82 -7.73
C PRO A 134 -4.88 -9.25 -7.58
N ILE A 135 -4.08 -8.43 -6.92
CA ILE A 135 -2.76 -8.83 -6.43
C ILE A 135 -2.94 -9.31 -4.98
N VAL A 136 -2.65 -10.58 -4.74
CA VAL A 136 -2.76 -11.18 -3.41
C VAL A 136 -1.39 -11.29 -2.78
N ILE A 137 -1.28 -10.81 -1.55
CA ILE A 137 -0.03 -10.72 -0.82
C ILE A 137 -0.26 -11.26 0.59
N TYR A 138 0.61 -12.14 1.06
CA TYR A 138 0.64 -12.62 2.43
C TYR A 138 1.80 -11.97 3.15
N ALA A 139 1.55 -11.37 4.31
CA ALA A 139 2.58 -10.79 5.16
C ALA A 139 2.37 -11.23 6.62
N PRO A 140 3.43 -11.31 7.44
CA PRO A 140 3.29 -11.63 8.85
C PRO A 140 2.40 -10.62 9.58
N GLU A 141 1.74 -11.05 10.65
CA GLU A 141 0.99 -10.15 11.54
C GLU A 141 1.89 -9.03 12.06
N GLY A 142 1.33 -7.81 12.18
CA GLY A 142 2.07 -6.61 12.57
C GLY A 142 2.76 -5.87 11.42
N TYR A 143 2.69 -6.40 10.20
CA TYR A 143 3.13 -5.70 9.00
C TYR A 143 1.93 -5.27 8.16
N GLU A 144 2.06 -4.14 7.49
CA GLU A 144 1.05 -3.63 6.55
C GLU A 144 1.60 -3.68 5.13
N VAL A 145 0.71 -3.84 4.15
CA VAL A 145 1.04 -3.73 2.73
C VAL A 145 0.44 -2.44 2.19
N LYS A 146 1.28 -1.63 1.54
CA LYS A 146 0.89 -0.39 0.86
C LYS A 146 1.29 -0.45 -0.59
N PHE A 147 0.63 0.35 -1.43
CA PHE A 147 0.92 0.40 -2.85
C PHE A 147 0.77 1.80 -3.42
N LYS A 148 1.43 2.01 -4.57
CA LYS A 148 1.33 3.19 -5.42
C LYS A 148 0.97 2.77 -6.83
N ILE A 149 0.30 3.66 -7.57
CA ILE A 149 0.01 3.48 -8.98
C ILE A 149 0.86 4.49 -9.75
N TYR A 150 1.64 4.00 -10.71
CA TYR A 150 2.40 4.80 -11.66
C TYR A 150 1.64 4.83 -12.99
N LYS A 151 1.68 5.96 -13.65
CA LYS A 151 1.12 6.16 -14.97
C LYS A 151 2.20 6.67 -15.90
N ALA A 152 2.33 6.07 -17.07
CA ALA A 152 3.24 6.57 -18.11
C ALA A 152 2.77 7.93 -18.62
N GLU A 153 3.72 8.79 -18.92
CA GLU A 153 3.45 10.02 -19.66
C GLU A 153 2.94 9.69 -21.08
N PRO A 154 2.08 10.53 -21.65
CA PRO A 154 1.56 10.28 -23.00
C PRO A 154 2.64 10.42 -24.09
N GLU A 155 3.70 11.18 -23.82
CA GLU A 155 4.77 11.44 -24.76
C GLU A 155 5.73 10.26 -24.87
N THR A 156 6.23 10.02 -26.09
CA THR A 156 7.30 9.06 -26.37
C THR A 156 8.57 9.80 -26.73
N TYR A 157 9.68 9.45 -26.09
CA TYR A 157 10.97 10.09 -26.30
C TYR A 157 11.88 9.21 -27.15
N GLN A 158 12.67 9.85 -28.03
CA GLN A 158 13.63 9.18 -28.90
C GLN A 158 14.98 9.06 -28.20
N ALA A 159 15.52 7.83 -28.11
CA ALA A 159 16.87 7.61 -27.63
C ALA A 159 17.92 8.10 -28.67
N ALA A 160 18.98 8.74 -28.20
CA ALA A 160 20.09 9.11 -29.04
C ALA A 160 20.92 7.88 -29.46
N ALA A 161 21.19 7.75 -30.78
CA ALA A 161 22.11 6.75 -31.28
C ALA A 161 23.56 7.27 -31.20
N VAL A 162 24.46 6.53 -30.55
CA VAL A 162 25.88 6.82 -30.46
C VAL A 162 26.63 5.92 -31.43
N ALA A 163 27.24 6.51 -32.48
CA ALA A 163 28.08 5.76 -33.42
C ALA A 163 29.40 5.37 -32.74
N VAL A 164 29.75 4.07 -32.78
CA VAL A 164 31.08 3.60 -32.40
C VAL A 164 32.09 4.02 -33.46
N LYS A 165 33.06 4.87 -33.10
CA LYS A 165 34.18 5.17 -33.99
C LYS A 165 35.00 3.89 -34.16
N SER A 166 35.00 3.29 -35.34
CA SER A 166 35.93 2.23 -35.69
C SER A 166 37.33 2.80 -35.67
N THR A 167 38.10 2.42 -34.68
CA THR A 167 39.57 2.67 -34.69
C THR A 167 40.18 1.68 -35.69
N LYS A 168 40.66 2.19 -36.81
CA LYS A 168 41.52 1.44 -37.75
C LYS A 168 42.90 1.31 -37.16
#